data_c61004aa0a168019169052cd20a86178
#
_entry.id   c61004aa0a168019169052cd20a86178
#
_cell.length_a   1.000
_cell.length_b   1.000
_cell.length_c   1.000
_cell.angle_alpha   90.00
_cell.angle_beta   90.00
_cell.angle_gamma   90.00
#
_symmetry.space_group_name_H-M   'P 1'
#
loop_
_entity.id
_entity.type
_entity.pdbx_description
1 polymer ?
#
loop_
_entity_poly.entity_id
_entity_poly.type
_entity_poly.pdbx_seq_one_letter_code
_entity_poly.pdbx_strand_id
1 'polypeptide(L)'
;YLRDGDPRPLRKIFYHNAQDVLSLVTLSAYLAQIGGDPFNGCLTHGADFYSLAKFFEVSGDSEAAVRAYERALTCPASEGVQRATVARLSLLYKRLGQQQKAANLWRSALGDGQLYPYIELAKYYEHGCKAYAEAESLVCAALALVRSTQNLIERDRQQLLTELEHRLHRLRRKLTKAAS
;
A
#
# COMPACT_ATOMS: atom_id res chain seq x y z
N TYR A 1 20.67 -38.50 31.45
CA TYR A 1 21.70 -38.15 32.43
C TYR A 1 21.37 -38.69 33.84
N LEU A 2 20.20 -38.32 34.37
CA LEU A 2 19.79 -38.72 35.74
C LEU A 2 19.65 -40.23 35.93
N ARG A 3 19.40 -40.97 34.85
CA ARG A 3 19.22 -42.43 34.91
C ARG A 3 20.49 -43.19 34.60
N ASP A 4 21.29 -42.74 33.63
CA ASP A 4 22.40 -43.49 33.06
C ASP A 4 23.78 -42.81 33.30
N GLY A 5 23.80 -41.60 33.91
CA GLY A 5 25.00 -40.81 34.16
C GLY A 5 25.70 -40.29 32.91
N ASP A 6 25.12 -40.47 31.70
CA ASP A 6 25.74 -40.08 30.43
C ASP A 6 25.41 -38.63 30.07
N PRO A 7 26.38 -37.69 30.07
CA PRO A 7 26.14 -36.28 29.74
C PRO A 7 26.06 -35.98 28.22
N ARG A 8 26.39 -36.94 27.36
CA ARG A 8 26.48 -36.73 25.92
C ARG A 8 25.17 -36.21 25.27
N PRO A 9 23.98 -36.69 25.65
CA PRO A 9 22.72 -36.13 25.12
C PRO A 9 22.52 -34.67 25.50
N LEU A 10 23.00 -34.23 26.68
CA LEU A 10 22.84 -32.84 27.14
C LEU A 10 23.68 -31.86 26.30
N ARG A 11 24.77 -32.30 25.69
CA ARG A 11 25.64 -31.47 24.86
C ARG A 11 24.89 -30.84 23.70
N LYS A 12 23.97 -31.54 23.04
CA LYS A 12 23.13 -31.04 21.98
C LYS A 12 22.16 -29.96 22.49
N ILE A 13 21.59 -30.21 23.67
CA ILE A 13 20.65 -29.25 24.29
C ILE A 13 21.36 -27.96 24.63
N PHE A 14 22.54 -28.04 25.26
CA PHE A 14 23.34 -26.84 25.56
C PHE A 14 23.78 -26.08 24.31
N TYR A 15 24.15 -26.81 23.24
CA TYR A 15 24.49 -26.18 21.96
C TYR A 15 23.31 -25.45 21.36
N HIS A 16 22.11 -26.05 21.31
CA HIS A 16 20.92 -25.39 20.82
C HIS A 16 20.55 -24.16 21.67
N ASN A 17 20.56 -24.27 22.98
CA ASN A 17 20.29 -23.14 23.87
C ASN A 17 21.28 -21.99 23.66
N ALA A 18 22.56 -22.30 23.46
CA ALA A 18 23.57 -21.28 23.17
C ALA A 18 23.26 -20.56 21.81
N GLN A 19 22.88 -21.33 20.79
CA GLN A 19 22.48 -20.76 19.49
C GLN A 19 21.21 -19.91 19.60
N ASP A 20 20.23 -20.35 20.36
CA ASP A 20 18.97 -19.60 20.58
C ASP A 20 19.25 -18.28 21.30
N VAL A 21 20.06 -18.27 22.33
CA VAL A 21 20.46 -17.05 23.06
C VAL A 21 21.21 -16.10 22.14
N LEU A 22 22.17 -16.57 21.35
CA LEU A 22 22.91 -15.75 20.40
C LEU A 22 21.97 -15.15 19.35
N SER A 23 21.04 -15.95 18.83
CA SER A 23 20.04 -15.50 17.86
C SER A 23 19.13 -14.40 18.44
N LEU A 24 18.68 -14.57 19.69
CA LEU A 24 17.86 -13.57 20.39
C LEU A 24 18.63 -12.27 20.63
N VAL A 25 19.89 -12.34 21.05
CA VAL A 25 20.74 -11.16 21.25
C VAL A 25 20.94 -10.42 19.92
N THR A 26 21.27 -11.15 18.86
CA THR A 26 21.46 -10.57 17.53
C THR A 26 20.17 -9.90 17.01
N LEU A 27 19.04 -10.59 17.16
CA LEU A 27 17.73 -10.04 16.76
C LEU A 27 17.39 -8.79 17.58
N SER A 28 17.62 -8.82 18.89
CA SER A 28 17.35 -7.67 19.77
C SER A 28 18.22 -6.47 19.40
N ALA A 29 19.50 -6.67 19.11
CA ALA A 29 20.40 -5.63 18.64
C ALA A 29 19.95 -5.03 17.31
N TYR A 30 19.52 -5.88 16.37
CA TYR A 30 18.99 -5.45 15.07
C TYR A 30 17.70 -4.65 15.22
N LEU A 31 16.77 -5.10 16.05
CA LEU A 31 15.53 -4.38 16.33
C LEU A 31 15.79 -3.03 17.04
N ALA A 32 16.74 -3.00 17.96
CA ALA A 32 17.15 -1.75 18.63
C ALA A 32 17.75 -0.75 17.63
N GLN A 33 18.54 -1.21 16.66
CA GLN A 33 19.10 -0.39 15.60
C GLN A 33 18.01 0.19 14.69
N ILE A 34 17.04 -0.64 14.26
CA ILE A 34 15.88 -0.18 13.49
C ILE A 34 15.03 0.80 14.31
N GLY A 35 14.83 0.54 15.60
CA GLY A 35 14.05 1.40 16.49
C GLY A 35 14.73 2.77 16.75
N GLY A 36 16.06 2.81 16.72
CA GLY A 36 16.84 4.05 16.87
C GLY A 36 16.82 4.92 15.63
N ASP A 37 17.14 4.33 14.47
CA ASP A 37 17.06 5.00 13.17
C ASP A 37 16.74 3.96 12.08
N PRO A 38 15.47 3.80 11.71
CA PRO A 38 15.06 2.83 10.71
C PRO A 38 15.52 3.16 9.28
N PHE A 39 16.00 4.38 9.05
CA PHE A 39 16.44 4.85 7.73
C PHE A 39 17.96 4.84 7.54
N ASN A 40 18.72 4.34 8.52
CA ASN A 40 20.19 4.32 8.51
C ASN A 40 20.82 3.29 7.55
N GLY A 41 20.03 2.62 6.72
CA GLY A 41 20.53 1.65 5.73
C GLY A 41 20.44 0.19 6.18
N CYS A 42 19.94 -0.10 7.39
CA CYS A 42 19.73 -1.49 7.85
C CYS A 42 18.66 -2.21 7.03
N LEU A 43 17.63 -1.49 6.59
CA LEU A 43 16.56 -2.03 5.76
C LEU A 43 16.89 -1.79 4.28
N THR A 44 16.78 -2.84 3.46
CA THR A 44 17.11 -2.79 2.03
C THR A 44 15.95 -3.19 1.13
N HIS A 45 14.92 -3.83 1.68
CA HIS A 45 13.78 -4.31 0.91
C HIS A 45 12.53 -3.45 1.13
N GLY A 46 11.77 -3.22 0.06
CA GLY A 46 10.54 -2.46 0.13
C GLY A 46 9.47 -3.08 1.03
N ALA A 47 9.47 -4.41 1.19
CA ALA A 47 8.56 -5.10 2.11
C ALA A 47 8.80 -4.74 3.58
N ASP A 48 10.07 -4.53 3.97
CA ASP A 48 10.44 -4.14 5.33
C ASP A 48 9.96 -2.71 5.60
N PHE A 49 10.24 -1.79 4.67
CA PHE A 49 9.76 -0.42 4.77
C PHE A 49 8.23 -0.31 4.73
N TYR A 50 7.55 -1.16 3.95
CA TYR A 50 6.09 -1.24 3.96
C TYR A 50 5.55 -1.67 5.33
N SER A 51 6.17 -2.66 5.96
CA SER A 51 5.80 -3.14 7.29
C SER A 51 6.05 -2.09 8.37
N LEU A 52 7.20 -1.41 8.29
CA LEU A 52 7.55 -0.29 9.16
C LEU A 52 6.56 0.88 9.02
N ALA A 53 6.19 1.21 7.79
CA ALA A 53 5.20 2.27 7.53
C ALA A 53 3.84 1.96 8.16
N LYS A 54 3.40 0.70 8.09
CA LYS A 54 2.18 0.25 8.78
C LYS A 54 2.28 0.39 10.29
N PHE A 55 3.43 0.08 10.86
CA PHE A 55 3.67 0.26 12.28
C PHE A 55 3.54 1.74 12.67
N PHE A 56 4.14 2.66 11.92
CA PHE A 56 4.02 4.10 12.16
C PHE A 56 2.57 4.61 11.97
N GLU A 57 1.82 4.09 10.99
CA GLU A 57 0.39 4.43 10.86
C GLU A 57 -0.41 4.05 12.11
N VAL A 58 -0.18 2.85 12.67
CA VAL A 58 -0.85 2.38 13.89
C VAL A 58 -0.42 3.19 15.12
N SER A 59 0.85 3.60 15.18
CA SER A 59 1.38 4.44 16.25
C SER A 59 0.94 5.91 16.15
N GLY A 60 0.29 6.31 15.05
CA GLY A 60 -0.17 7.68 14.83
C GLY A 60 0.90 8.62 14.26
N ASP A 61 2.12 8.15 14.02
CA ASP A 61 3.19 8.92 13.41
C ASP A 61 3.05 8.93 11.88
N SER A 62 2.18 9.82 11.40
CA SER A 62 1.90 9.92 9.96
C SER A 62 3.09 10.40 9.14
N GLU A 63 3.99 11.19 9.72
CA GLU A 63 5.18 11.69 9.01
C GLU A 63 6.19 10.57 8.79
N ALA A 64 6.50 9.79 9.82
CA ALA A 64 7.37 8.64 9.70
C ALA A 64 6.75 7.57 8.78
N ALA A 65 5.41 7.38 8.82
CA ALA A 65 4.72 6.47 7.93
C ALA A 65 4.86 6.88 6.46
N VAL A 66 4.69 8.17 6.13
CA VAL A 66 4.91 8.68 4.77
C VAL A 66 6.33 8.40 4.31
N ARG A 67 7.35 8.77 5.10
CA ARG A 67 8.77 8.53 4.77
C ARG A 67 9.05 7.05 4.52
N ALA A 68 8.50 6.18 5.35
CA ALA A 68 8.70 4.74 5.21
C ALA A 68 8.01 4.18 3.96
N TYR A 69 6.78 4.61 3.63
CA TYR A 69 6.13 4.23 2.37
C TYR A 69 6.86 4.77 1.14
N GLU A 70 7.31 6.03 1.15
CA GLU A 70 8.11 6.59 0.05
C GLU A 70 9.39 5.77 -0.16
N ARG A 71 10.05 5.36 0.94
CA ARG A 71 11.23 4.50 0.87
C ARG A 71 10.91 3.12 0.34
N ALA A 72 9.76 2.54 0.72
CA ALA A 72 9.29 1.25 0.20
C ALA A 72 9.14 1.23 -1.32
N LEU A 73 8.73 2.36 -1.93
CA LEU A 73 8.59 2.48 -3.39
C LEU A 73 9.93 2.59 -4.13
N THR A 74 11.00 3.01 -3.44
CA THR A 74 12.34 3.14 -4.03
C THR A 74 13.21 1.90 -3.85
N CYS A 75 12.81 0.97 -2.98
CA CYS A 75 13.53 -0.27 -2.71
C CYS A 75 12.96 -1.45 -3.52
N PRO A 76 13.76 -2.50 -3.79
CA PRO A 76 13.28 -3.71 -4.44
C PRO A 76 12.12 -4.33 -3.67
N ALA A 77 11.01 -4.60 -4.36
CA ALA A 77 9.83 -5.20 -3.79
C ALA A 77 9.03 -5.97 -4.85
N SER A 78 8.22 -6.94 -4.41
CA SER A 78 7.26 -7.60 -5.29
C SER A 78 6.18 -6.62 -5.75
N GLU A 79 5.58 -6.89 -6.92
CA GLU A 79 4.46 -6.08 -7.42
C GLU A 79 3.32 -5.93 -6.40
N GLY A 80 3.01 -6.99 -5.65
CA GLY A 80 1.99 -6.95 -4.61
C GLY A 80 2.29 -5.93 -3.52
N VAL A 81 3.55 -5.87 -3.06
CA VAL A 81 4.01 -4.88 -2.07
C VAL A 81 3.98 -3.47 -2.67
N GLN A 82 4.44 -3.29 -3.91
CA GLN A 82 4.41 -1.98 -4.58
C GLN A 82 2.98 -1.45 -4.70
N ARG A 83 2.05 -2.28 -5.19
CA ARG A 83 0.62 -1.91 -5.30
C ARG A 83 0.01 -1.56 -3.94
N ALA A 84 0.26 -2.37 -2.92
CA ALA A 84 -0.21 -2.11 -1.56
C ALA A 84 0.38 -0.82 -0.98
N THR A 85 1.65 -0.52 -1.27
CA THR A 85 2.33 0.70 -0.85
C THR A 85 1.70 1.94 -1.51
N VAL A 86 1.49 1.91 -2.82
CA VAL A 86 0.82 3.00 -3.56
C VAL A 86 -0.58 3.25 -2.99
N ALA A 87 -1.35 2.19 -2.75
CA ALA A 87 -2.70 2.33 -2.20
C ALA A 87 -2.70 2.99 -0.81
N ARG A 88 -1.84 2.54 0.11
CA ARG A 88 -1.78 3.09 1.47
C ARG A 88 -1.20 4.51 1.50
N LEU A 89 -0.10 4.75 0.79
CA LEU A 89 0.54 6.05 0.75
C LEU A 89 -0.40 7.11 0.14
N SER A 90 -1.09 6.78 -0.94
CA SER A 90 -2.03 7.72 -1.55
C SER A 90 -3.22 8.04 -0.64
N LEU A 91 -3.72 7.07 0.12
CA LEU A 91 -4.75 7.29 1.12
C LEU A 91 -4.23 8.15 2.28
N LEU A 92 -3.00 7.93 2.71
CA LEU A 92 -2.36 8.73 3.76
C LEU A 92 -2.16 10.18 3.30
N TYR A 93 -1.65 10.41 2.08
CA TYR A 93 -1.57 11.76 1.50
C TYR A 93 -2.95 12.45 1.42
N LYS A 94 -3.99 11.70 1.04
CA LYS A 94 -5.36 12.23 1.00
C LYS A 94 -5.82 12.68 2.40
N ARG A 95 -5.57 11.88 3.44
CA ARG A 95 -5.90 12.23 4.85
C ARG A 95 -5.12 13.46 5.33
N LEU A 96 -3.86 13.61 4.90
CA LEU A 96 -3.01 14.75 5.23
C LEU A 96 -3.28 16.01 4.37
N GLY A 97 -4.28 15.98 3.51
CA GLY A 97 -4.62 17.11 2.62
C GLY A 97 -3.67 17.29 1.44
N GLN A 98 -2.69 16.39 1.25
CA GLN A 98 -1.70 16.44 0.16
C GLN A 98 -2.27 15.83 -1.13
N GLN A 99 -3.39 16.38 -1.60
CA GLN A 99 -4.20 15.83 -2.71
C GLN A 99 -3.39 15.67 -4.01
N GLN A 100 -2.48 16.61 -4.30
CA GLN A 100 -1.65 16.54 -5.51
C GLN A 100 -0.68 15.37 -5.50
N LYS A 101 -0.07 15.05 -4.33
CA LYS A 101 0.81 13.88 -4.19
C LYS A 101 0.02 12.58 -4.34
N ALA A 102 -1.17 12.51 -3.75
CA ALA A 102 -2.06 11.37 -3.94
C ALA A 102 -2.42 11.18 -5.42
N ALA A 103 -2.79 12.26 -6.13
CA ALA A 103 -3.13 12.22 -7.55
C ALA A 103 -1.94 11.75 -8.43
N ASN A 104 -0.72 12.14 -8.10
CA ASN A 104 0.48 11.67 -8.81
C ASN A 104 0.66 10.15 -8.66
N LEU A 105 0.47 9.61 -7.45
CA LEU A 105 0.52 8.16 -7.21
C LEU A 105 -0.58 7.41 -7.96
N TRP A 106 -1.81 7.94 -7.99
CA TRP A 106 -2.89 7.31 -8.75
C TRP A 106 -2.61 7.31 -10.25
N ARG A 107 -2.02 8.41 -10.80
CA ARG A 107 -1.61 8.44 -12.21
C ARG A 107 -0.55 7.39 -12.53
N SER A 108 0.46 7.22 -11.67
CA SER A 108 1.51 6.22 -11.90
C SER A 108 1.01 4.78 -11.82
N ALA A 109 -0.13 4.55 -11.13
CA ALA A 109 -0.75 3.24 -10.99
C ALA A 109 -1.85 2.95 -12.04
N LEU A 110 -2.08 3.86 -12.99
CA LEU A 110 -2.97 3.58 -14.12
C LEU A 110 -2.33 2.53 -15.04
N GLY A 111 -3.12 1.56 -15.47
CA GLY A 111 -2.64 0.48 -16.34
C GLY A 111 -2.29 -0.82 -15.62
N ASP A 112 -2.12 -0.82 -14.30
CA ASP A 112 -1.79 -2.01 -13.49
C ASP A 112 -2.97 -2.98 -13.26
N GLY A 113 -4.07 -2.79 -13.98
CA GLY A 113 -5.28 -3.61 -13.86
C GLY A 113 -6.09 -3.36 -12.58
N GLN A 114 -5.72 -2.36 -11.77
CA GLN A 114 -6.44 -2.01 -10.55
C GLN A 114 -7.48 -0.92 -10.81
N LEU A 115 -8.69 -1.12 -10.31
CA LEU A 115 -9.80 -0.18 -10.48
C LEU A 115 -9.67 1.06 -9.59
N TYR A 116 -9.09 0.89 -8.40
CA TYR A 116 -8.99 1.93 -7.38
C TYR A 116 -8.34 3.24 -7.86
N PRO A 117 -7.20 3.26 -8.60
CA PRO A 117 -6.58 4.51 -9.05
C PRO A 117 -7.48 5.33 -9.99
N TYR A 118 -8.20 4.65 -10.87
CA TYR A 118 -9.15 5.33 -11.78
C TYR A 118 -10.26 6.03 -11.02
N ILE A 119 -10.84 5.37 -10.01
CA ILE A 119 -11.93 5.91 -9.20
C ILE A 119 -11.46 7.11 -8.39
N GLU A 120 -10.33 7.00 -7.70
CA GLU A 120 -9.83 8.08 -6.84
C GLU A 120 -9.34 9.28 -7.66
N LEU A 121 -8.70 9.04 -8.80
CA LEU A 121 -8.29 10.13 -9.70
C LEU A 121 -9.49 10.80 -10.36
N ALA A 122 -10.54 10.06 -10.72
CA ALA A 122 -11.78 10.64 -11.21
C ALA A 122 -12.46 11.54 -10.16
N LYS A 123 -12.45 11.11 -8.87
CA LYS A 123 -12.93 11.94 -7.76
C LYS A 123 -12.12 13.23 -7.61
N TYR A 124 -10.80 13.11 -7.70
CA TYR A 124 -9.90 14.25 -7.61
C TYR A 124 -10.16 15.28 -8.72
N TYR A 125 -10.29 14.85 -9.97
CA TYR A 125 -10.61 15.74 -11.07
C TYR A 125 -12.03 16.32 -10.97
N GLU A 126 -13.01 15.52 -10.56
CA GLU A 126 -14.39 15.97 -10.40
C GLU A 126 -14.55 17.04 -9.32
N HIS A 127 -13.95 16.82 -8.14
CA HIS A 127 -14.21 17.63 -6.95
C HIS A 127 -13.10 18.65 -6.66
N GLY A 128 -11.84 18.28 -6.90
CA GLY A 128 -10.68 19.13 -6.63
C GLY A 128 -10.40 20.12 -7.77
N CYS A 129 -10.29 19.62 -8.99
CA CYS A 129 -9.89 20.41 -10.14
C CYS A 129 -11.06 20.94 -10.97
N LYS A 130 -12.28 20.40 -10.81
CA LYS A 130 -13.46 20.63 -11.65
C LYS A 130 -13.21 20.32 -13.13
N ALA A 131 -12.24 19.45 -13.41
CA ALA A 131 -11.84 18.97 -14.73
C ALA A 131 -12.73 17.77 -15.11
N TYR A 132 -13.96 18.10 -15.55
CA TYR A 132 -15.01 17.07 -15.73
C TYR A 132 -14.75 16.15 -16.93
N ALA A 133 -14.06 16.64 -17.97
CA ALA A 133 -13.73 15.84 -19.14
C ALA A 133 -12.69 14.75 -18.80
N GLU A 134 -11.65 15.09 -18.03
CA GLU A 134 -10.65 14.16 -17.55
C GLU A 134 -11.27 13.13 -16.58
N ALA A 135 -12.17 13.60 -15.70
CA ALA A 135 -12.91 12.71 -14.82
C ALA A 135 -13.79 11.73 -15.61
N GLU A 136 -14.48 12.18 -16.67
CA GLU A 136 -15.29 11.33 -17.55
C GLU A 136 -14.43 10.26 -18.23
N SER A 137 -13.30 10.64 -18.81
CA SER A 137 -12.36 9.71 -19.46
C SER A 137 -11.92 8.58 -18.51
N LEU A 138 -11.58 8.93 -17.27
CA LEU A 138 -11.19 7.95 -16.25
C LEU A 138 -12.33 7.01 -15.84
N VAL A 139 -13.56 7.52 -15.74
CA VAL A 139 -14.73 6.69 -15.45
C VAL A 139 -15.03 5.74 -16.61
N CYS A 140 -14.89 6.17 -17.85
CA CYS A 140 -15.02 5.32 -19.02
C CYS A 140 -13.97 4.19 -19.03
N ALA A 141 -12.71 4.51 -18.70
CA ALA A 141 -11.64 3.52 -18.57
C ALA A 141 -11.93 2.53 -17.43
N ALA A 142 -12.42 3.02 -16.29
CA ALA A 142 -12.83 2.18 -15.17
C ALA A 142 -13.96 1.20 -15.55
N LEU A 143 -14.97 1.66 -16.29
CA LEU A 143 -16.05 0.82 -16.80
C LEU A 143 -15.53 -0.27 -17.74
N ALA A 144 -14.62 0.07 -18.65
CA ALA A 144 -14.00 -0.91 -19.54
C ALA A 144 -13.23 -1.97 -18.76
N LEU A 145 -12.47 -1.56 -17.72
CA LEU A 145 -11.73 -2.46 -16.85
C LEU A 145 -12.65 -3.42 -16.10
N VAL A 146 -13.74 -2.93 -15.50
CA VAL A 146 -14.71 -3.80 -14.78
C VAL A 146 -15.35 -4.82 -15.74
N ARG A 147 -15.67 -4.41 -16.98
CA ARG A 147 -16.25 -5.31 -17.99
C ARG A 147 -15.28 -6.38 -18.46
N SER A 148 -13.98 -6.07 -18.55
CA SER A 148 -12.94 -7.03 -19.00
C SER A 148 -12.45 -7.96 -17.89
N THR A 149 -12.66 -7.65 -16.62
CA THR A 149 -12.18 -8.44 -15.49
C THR A 149 -13.06 -9.66 -15.28
N GLN A 150 -12.51 -10.88 -15.53
CA GLN A 150 -13.28 -12.13 -15.44
C GLN A 150 -13.51 -12.61 -14.00
N ASN A 151 -12.62 -12.28 -13.06
CA ASN A 151 -12.61 -12.84 -11.70
C ASN A 151 -13.44 -12.05 -10.68
N LEU A 152 -14.28 -11.11 -11.10
CA LEU A 152 -15.19 -10.41 -10.20
C LEU A 152 -16.46 -11.26 -9.98
N ILE A 153 -16.90 -11.31 -8.72
CA ILE A 153 -18.20 -11.87 -8.35
C ILE A 153 -19.28 -11.05 -9.08
N GLU A 154 -20.26 -11.70 -9.70
CA GLU A 154 -21.24 -11.02 -10.55
C GLU A 154 -22.01 -9.92 -9.81
N ARG A 155 -22.35 -10.14 -8.54
CA ARG A 155 -23.00 -9.14 -7.68
C ARG A 155 -22.13 -7.88 -7.52
N ASP A 156 -20.83 -8.05 -7.24
CA ASP A 156 -19.90 -6.92 -7.04
C ASP A 156 -19.65 -6.20 -8.35
N ARG A 157 -19.55 -6.95 -9.46
CA ARG A 157 -19.45 -6.39 -10.82
C ARG A 157 -20.63 -5.48 -11.13
N GLN A 158 -21.85 -5.96 -10.90
CA GLN A 158 -23.08 -5.23 -11.19
C GLN A 158 -23.18 -3.95 -10.33
N GLN A 159 -22.82 -4.04 -9.07
CA GLN A 159 -22.78 -2.88 -8.18
C GLN A 159 -21.77 -1.82 -8.69
N LEU A 160 -20.54 -2.23 -9.01
CA LEU A 160 -19.50 -1.35 -9.52
C LEU A 160 -19.93 -0.69 -10.84
N LEU A 161 -20.51 -1.42 -11.77
CA LEU A 161 -21.04 -0.87 -13.03
C LEU A 161 -22.10 0.19 -12.78
N THR A 162 -23.07 -0.09 -11.90
CA THR A 162 -24.14 0.86 -11.55
C THR A 162 -23.57 2.15 -10.93
N GLU A 163 -22.62 2.04 -10.00
CA GLU A 163 -21.99 3.21 -9.37
C GLU A 163 -21.21 4.05 -10.36
N LEU A 164 -20.45 3.41 -11.26
CA LEU A 164 -19.66 4.11 -12.29
C LEU A 164 -20.53 4.75 -13.36
N GLU A 165 -21.60 4.08 -13.81
CA GLU A 165 -22.56 4.63 -14.77
C GLU A 165 -23.32 5.83 -14.20
N HIS A 166 -23.72 5.76 -12.95
CA HIS A 166 -24.34 6.90 -12.25
C HIS A 166 -23.37 8.09 -12.16
N ARG A 167 -22.08 7.84 -11.86
CA ARG A 167 -21.04 8.89 -11.86
C ARG A 167 -20.85 9.48 -13.25
N LEU A 168 -20.78 8.66 -14.28
CA LEU A 168 -20.63 9.08 -15.67
C LEU A 168 -21.78 10.01 -16.08
N HIS A 169 -23.01 9.63 -15.78
CA HIS A 169 -24.19 10.45 -16.07
C HIS A 169 -24.12 11.81 -15.38
N ARG A 170 -23.71 11.83 -14.10
CA ARG A 170 -23.54 13.08 -13.34
C ARG A 170 -22.45 13.98 -13.95
N LEU A 171 -21.32 13.42 -14.38
CA LEU A 171 -20.22 14.16 -15.01
C LEU A 171 -20.66 14.79 -16.33
N ARG A 172 -21.38 14.06 -17.18
CA ARG A 172 -21.93 14.57 -18.44
C ARG A 172 -22.88 15.75 -18.24
N ARG A 173 -23.73 15.67 -17.22
CA ARG A 173 -24.59 16.82 -16.85
C ARG A 173 -23.80 18.06 -16.42
N LYS A 174 -22.65 17.84 -15.70
CA LYS A 174 -21.77 18.96 -15.31
C LYS A 174 -21.04 19.57 -16.51
N LEU A 175 -20.62 18.74 -17.47
CA LEU A 175 -19.99 19.20 -18.71
C LEU A 175 -20.92 20.04 -19.55
N THR A 176 -22.17 19.61 -19.76
CA THR A 176 -23.16 20.39 -20.50
C THR A 176 -23.45 21.75 -19.84
N LYS A 177 -23.54 21.77 -18.49
CA LYS A 177 -23.75 23.02 -17.74
C LYS A 177 -22.54 23.96 -17.75
N ALA A 178 -21.33 23.44 -17.91
CA ALA A 178 -20.11 24.24 -17.96
C ALA A 178 -19.85 24.82 -19.37
N ALA A 179 -20.51 24.25 -20.39
CA ALA A 179 -20.43 24.70 -21.78
C ALA A 179 -21.54 25.69 -22.16
N SER A 180 -22.56 25.84 -21.30
CA SER A 180 -23.66 26.80 -21.43
C SER A 180 -23.38 28.07 -20.65
#